data_26a678e3471472f8118aeda65a7b6db2
#
_entry.id   26a678e3471472f8118aeda65a7b6db2
#
_cell.length_a   1.000
_cell.length_b   1.000
_cell.length_c   1.000
_cell.angle_alpha   90.00
_cell.angle_beta   90.00
_cell.angle_gamma   90.00
#
_symmetry.space_group_name_H-M   'P 1'
#
loop_
_entity.id
_entity.type
_entity.pdbx_description
1 polymer ?
#
loop_
_entity_poly.entity_id
_entity_poly.type
_entity_poly.pdbx_seq_one_letter_code
_entity_poly.pdbx_strand_id
1 'polypeptide(L)'
;MSRVYNFSAGPAVLPEEVLKEAAAEMLDYKGCGMSVMEMSHRSSVFQEIIETAEADIRDLMKIPDNYKVLFLQGGASQQFAMIPMNLMKNKVADYIVTGQWAKKAAKEAEKYGEVHVVASSEDKTFSYIPDCSDLEISEDADYVYICENNTIYGTKFKELPDTKGKTLVADVSSCFLSEPVDVSKYGVIYGGVQKNVGPAGVVIAIIREDLITDDVLDGTPTMLKYKTHADAGSLYNTPPAYGIYICGKVFKWLKKQGGLEAIKERNEKKAKILYDYLDESKLFKGTVVPKDRSLMNVPFVTGNKELDAKFVKEAKEAGFENLKGHRSVGGMRASIYNAMPVEGVEKLVEFMKAFEKENL
;
A
#
# COMPACT_ATOMS: atom_id res chain seq x y z
N MET A 1 4.92 -29.03 7.31
CA MET A 1 5.45 -28.41 6.07
C MET A 1 5.95 -27.02 6.43
N SER A 2 7.15 -26.65 6.02
CA SER A 2 7.62 -25.25 6.13
C SER A 2 6.82 -24.39 5.15
N ARG A 3 6.49 -23.15 5.55
CA ARG A 3 5.83 -22.19 4.65
C ARG A 3 6.81 -21.76 3.55
N VAL A 4 6.29 -21.53 2.34
CA VAL A 4 7.06 -20.94 1.24
C VAL A 4 7.34 -19.45 1.52
N TYR A 5 8.37 -18.89 0.90
CA TYR A 5 8.61 -17.45 0.89
C TYR A 5 7.77 -16.82 -0.22
N ASN A 6 6.70 -16.12 0.18
CA ASN A 6 5.76 -15.50 -0.75
C ASN A 6 6.14 -14.04 -1.04
N PHE A 7 6.64 -13.78 -2.25
CA PHE A 7 7.02 -12.45 -2.75
C PHE A 7 5.90 -11.76 -3.55
N SER A 8 4.65 -12.17 -3.37
CA SER A 8 3.51 -11.57 -4.06
C SER A 8 3.38 -10.08 -3.77
N ALA A 9 3.05 -9.32 -4.81
CA ALA A 9 2.79 -7.88 -4.68
C ALA A 9 1.44 -7.52 -4.06
N GLY A 10 0.53 -8.48 -3.96
CA GLY A 10 -0.77 -8.34 -3.34
C GLY A 10 -1.85 -9.20 -4.01
N PRO A 11 -2.65 -9.95 -3.22
CA PRO A 11 -2.49 -10.17 -1.78
C PRO A 11 -1.12 -10.72 -1.42
N ALA A 12 -0.56 -10.20 -0.30
CA ALA A 12 0.83 -10.47 0.08
C ALA A 12 0.93 -11.35 1.33
N VAL A 13 2.16 -11.65 1.72
CA VAL A 13 2.47 -12.39 2.94
C VAL A 13 1.92 -11.67 4.19
N LEU A 14 1.34 -12.42 5.10
CA LEU A 14 0.92 -11.96 6.43
C LEU A 14 1.86 -12.50 7.51
N PRO A 15 2.00 -11.81 8.66
CA PRO A 15 2.77 -12.31 9.78
C PRO A 15 2.23 -13.67 10.25
N GLU A 16 3.10 -14.65 10.41
CA GLU A 16 2.69 -16.00 10.79
C GLU A 16 2.04 -16.03 12.19
N GLU A 17 2.51 -15.18 13.11
CA GLU A 17 1.91 -15.01 14.44
C GLU A 17 0.45 -14.58 14.33
N VAL A 18 0.14 -13.62 13.45
CA VAL A 18 -1.23 -13.16 13.21
C VAL A 18 -2.10 -14.29 12.66
N LEU A 19 -1.59 -15.08 11.72
CA LEU A 19 -2.33 -16.21 11.17
C LEU A 19 -2.58 -17.31 12.21
N LYS A 20 -1.61 -17.59 13.10
CA LYS A 20 -1.76 -18.55 14.20
C LYS A 20 -2.80 -18.09 15.22
N GLU A 21 -2.76 -16.81 15.61
CA GLU A 21 -3.75 -16.23 16.51
C GLU A 21 -5.16 -16.28 15.88
N ALA A 22 -5.30 -15.90 14.61
CA ALA A 22 -6.56 -15.95 13.91
C ALA A 22 -7.11 -17.38 13.77
N ALA A 23 -6.24 -18.36 13.54
CA ALA A 23 -6.62 -19.77 13.48
C ALA A 23 -7.10 -20.29 14.85
N ALA A 24 -6.45 -19.88 15.94
CA ALA A 24 -6.86 -20.26 17.29
C ALA A 24 -8.23 -19.66 17.69
N GLU A 25 -8.55 -18.47 17.20
CA GLU A 25 -9.81 -17.76 17.47
C GLU A 25 -10.90 -18.02 16.40
N MET A 26 -10.63 -18.91 15.42
CA MET A 26 -11.52 -19.11 14.26
C MET A 26 -12.93 -19.55 14.65
N LEU A 27 -13.07 -20.42 15.64
CA LEU A 27 -14.38 -20.93 16.11
C LEU A 27 -14.93 -20.15 17.30
N ASP A 28 -14.05 -19.56 18.09
CA ASP A 28 -14.43 -18.92 19.35
C ASP A 28 -13.50 -17.73 19.65
N TYR A 29 -13.95 -16.54 19.29
CA TYR A 29 -13.22 -15.30 19.58
C TYR A 29 -13.33 -14.96 21.07
N LYS A 30 -12.21 -15.10 21.79
CA LYS A 30 -12.08 -14.75 23.23
C LYS A 30 -13.18 -15.34 24.14
N GLY A 31 -13.67 -16.50 23.84
CA GLY A 31 -14.67 -17.17 24.66
C GLY A 31 -16.11 -16.67 24.46
N CYS A 32 -16.40 -15.92 23.39
CA CYS A 32 -17.75 -15.45 23.11
C CYS A 32 -18.64 -16.50 22.41
N GLY A 33 -18.08 -17.69 22.11
CA GLY A 33 -18.79 -18.81 21.52
C GLY A 33 -19.10 -18.69 20.03
N MET A 34 -18.48 -17.71 19.32
CA MET A 34 -18.66 -17.53 17.88
C MET A 34 -17.40 -17.00 17.17
N SER A 35 -17.32 -17.27 15.87
CA SER A 35 -16.32 -16.69 14.99
C SER A 35 -16.56 -15.21 14.74
N VAL A 36 -15.48 -14.44 14.51
CA VAL A 36 -15.61 -13.05 14.04
C VAL A 36 -16.36 -12.98 12.70
N MET A 37 -16.29 -14.03 11.86
CA MET A 37 -16.99 -14.07 10.57
C MET A 37 -18.52 -14.13 10.69
N GLU A 38 -19.06 -14.61 11.81
CA GLU A 38 -20.50 -14.74 12.04
C GLU A 38 -21.07 -13.71 13.03
N MET A 39 -20.21 -12.81 13.57
CA MET A 39 -20.63 -11.76 14.48
C MET A 39 -21.47 -10.70 13.78
N SER A 40 -22.51 -10.25 14.46
CA SER A 40 -23.16 -8.99 14.08
C SER A 40 -22.17 -7.83 14.25
N HIS A 41 -22.02 -7.01 13.21
CA HIS A 41 -21.22 -5.78 13.28
C HIS A 41 -21.82 -4.74 14.26
N ARG A 42 -23.03 -4.96 14.76
CA ARG A 42 -23.69 -4.13 15.79
C ARG A 42 -23.52 -4.69 17.18
N SER A 43 -22.82 -5.82 17.37
CA SER A 43 -22.54 -6.37 18.69
C SER A 43 -21.45 -5.57 19.40
N SER A 44 -21.51 -5.54 20.73
CA SER A 44 -20.46 -4.91 21.55
C SER A 44 -19.08 -5.55 21.35
N VAL A 45 -19.04 -6.85 21.03
CA VAL A 45 -17.79 -7.57 20.75
C VAL A 45 -17.15 -7.05 19.48
N PHE A 46 -17.91 -6.84 18.40
CA PHE A 46 -17.36 -6.30 17.16
C PHE A 46 -17.02 -4.81 17.30
N GLN A 47 -17.80 -4.06 18.08
CA GLN A 47 -17.47 -2.66 18.40
C GLN A 47 -16.08 -2.56 19.05
N GLU A 48 -15.75 -3.44 20.01
CA GLU A 48 -14.40 -3.50 20.61
C GLU A 48 -13.32 -3.81 19.56
N ILE A 49 -13.61 -4.70 18.61
CA ILE A 49 -12.65 -5.05 17.54
C ILE A 49 -12.30 -3.83 16.69
N ILE A 50 -13.30 -3.12 16.17
CA ILE A 50 -13.07 -1.98 15.28
C ILE A 50 -12.47 -0.78 16.00
N GLU A 51 -12.95 -0.47 17.22
CA GLU A 51 -12.41 0.63 18.04
C GLU A 51 -10.95 0.36 18.43
N THR A 52 -10.62 -0.88 18.78
CA THR A 52 -9.23 -1.26 19.09
C THR A 52 -8.35 -1.15 17.83
N ALA A 53 -8.84 -1.57 16.67
CA ALA A 53 -8.10 -1.45 15.43
C ALA A 53 -7.87 0.03 15.07
N GLU A 54 -8.86 0.89 15.24
CA GLU A 54 -8.69 2.33 15.04
C GLU A 54 -7.70 2.95 16.02
N ALA A 55 -7.80 2.61 17.32
CA ALA A 55 -6.88 3.10 18.33
C ALA A 55 -5.43 2.68 18.04
N ASP A 56 -5.22 1.43 17.63
CA ASP A 56 -3.89 0.89 17.35
C ASP A 56 -3.24 1.55 16.11
N ILE A 57 -4.00 1.81 15.03
CA ILE A 57 -3.43 2.52 13.87
C ILE A 57 -3.20 4.00 14.17
N ARG A 58 -4.05 4.65 14.97
CA ARG A 58 -3.83 6.03 15.44
C ARG A 58 -2.53 6.15 16.22
N ASP A 59 -2.28 5.23 17.13
CA ASP A 59 -1.06 5.18 17.93
C ASP A 59 0.18 4.93 17.05
N LEU A 60 0.15 3.94 16.15
CA LEU A 60 1.23 3.61 15.24
C LEU A 60 1.65 4.78 14.35
N MET A 61 0.69 5.49 13.77
CA MET A 61 0.92 6.59 12.83
C MET A 61 0.92 7.96 13.50
N LYS A 62 0.66 8.05 14.80
CA LYS A 62 0.49 9.33 15.52
C LYS A 62 -0.53 10.24 14.83
N ILE A 63 -1.70 9.66 14.47
CA ILE A 63 -2.75 10.36 13.72
C ILE A 63 -3.34 11.48 14.59
N PRO A 64 -3.33 12.75 14.15
CA PRO A 64 -3.94 13.83 14.90
C PRO A 64 -5.46 13.67 15.07
N ASP A 65 -6.02 14.28 16.14
CA ASP A 65 -7.44 14.14 16.49
C ASP A 65 -8.39 14.70 15.42
N ASN A 66 -7.92 15.66 14.61
CA ASN A 66 -8.66 16.26 13.51
C ASN A 66 -8.65 15.43 12.22
N TYR A 67 -8.36 14.13 12.32
CA TYR A 67 -8.46 13.15 11.22
C TYR A 67 -9.45 12.04 11.59
N LYS A 68 -10.23 11.60 10.61
CA LYS A 68 -11.06 10.39 10.71
C LYS A 68 -10.32 9.20 10.09
N VAL A 69 -10.42 8.04 10.73
CA VAL A 69 -9.94 6.76 10.19
C VAL A 69 -11.16 5.98 9.75
N LEU A 70 -11.23 5.64 8.48
CA LEU A 70 -12.36 4.94 7.89
C LEU A 70 -11.93 3.55 7.40
N PHE A 71 -12.71 2.54 7.74
CA PHE A 71 -12.57 1.18 7.21
C PHE A 71 -13.62 0.97 6.12
N LEU A 72 -13.17 0.95 4.87
CA LEU A 72 -14.01 0.96 3.68
C LEU A 72 -13.88 -0.35 2.89
N GLN A 73 -14.79 -0.56 1.95
CA GLN A 73 -14.79 -1.65 0.97
C GLN A 73 -14.37 -1.11 -0.42
N GLY A 74 -14.45 -1.93 -1.44
CA GLY A 74 -14.28 -1.55 -2.85
C GLY A 74 -12.84 -1.52 -3.36
N GLY A 75 -11.85 -1.82 -2.50
CA GLY A 75 -10.43 -1.75 -2.85
C GLY A 75 -9.94 -0.31 -3.10
N ALA A 76 -8.63 -0.13 -3.22
CA ALA A 76 -8.03 1.17 -3.50
C ALA A 76 -8.55 1.78 -4.83
N SER A 77 -8.96 0.95 -5.78
CA SER A 77 -9.50 1.43 -7.06
C SER A 77 -10.83 2.19 -6.92
N GLN A 78 -11.65 1.88 -5.91
CA GLN A 78 -12.86 2.67 -5.65
C GLN A 78 -12.54 4.07 -5.17
N GLN A 79 -11.39 4.28 -4.51
CA GLN A 79 -10.95 5.59 -4.08
C GLN A 79 -10.63 6.52 -5.26
N PHE A 80 -10.26 5.97 -6.41
CA PHE A 80 -10.06 6.77 -7.63
C PHE A 80 -11.33 7.54 -8.03
N ALA A 81 -12.52 6.98 -7.73
CA ALA A 81 -13.80 7.64 -7.93
C ALA A 81 -14.24 8.43 -6.69
N MET A 82 -14.09 7.86 -5.47
CA MET A 82 -14.55 8.52 -4.24
C MET A 82 -13.84 9.84 -3.98
N ILE A 83 -12.53 9.92 -4.23
CA ILE A 83 -11.74 11.13 -4.02
C ILE A 83 -12.29 12.30 -4.83
N PRO A 84 -12.38 12.25 -6.17
CA PRO A 84 -12.96 13.37 -6.92
C PRO A 84 -14.42 13.64 -6.57
N MET A 85 -15.24 12.61 -6.31
CA MET A 85 -16.63 12.81 -5.91
C MET A 85 -16.78 13.62 -4.62
N ASN A 86 -15.85 13.47 -3.67
CA ASN A 86 -15.91 14.15 -2.36
C ASN A 86 -15.10 15.43 -2.29
N LEU A 87 -14.04 15.59 -3.09
CA LEU A 87 -13.09 16.69 -2.93
C LEU A 87 -13.06 17.67 -4.09
N MET A 88 -13.49 17.28 -5.30
CA MET A 88 -13.29 18.05 -6.53
C MET A 88 -14.36 19.13 -6.72
N LYS A 89 -14.43 20.08 -5.79
CA LYS A 89 -15.48 21.13 -5.73
C LYS A 89 -15.37 22.15 -6.85
N ASN A 90 -14.15 22.59 -7.17
CA ASN A 90 -13.85 23.46 -8.32
C ASN A 90 -13.79 22.69 -9.64
N LYS A 91 -13.90 21.36 -9.58
CA LYS A 91 -13.77 20.44 -10.72
C LYS A 91 -12.40 20.48 -11.39
N VAL A 92 -11.33 20.79 -10.63
CA VAL A 92 -9.94 20.78 -11.07
C VAL A 92 -9.08 20.00 -10.08
N ALA A 93 -8.22 19.13 -10.58
CA ALA A 93 -7.26 18.42 -9.73
C ALA A 93 -5.95 18.15 -10.48
N ASP A 94 -4.85 18.19 -9.74
CA ASP A 94 -3.51 17.96 -10.25
C ASP A 94 -2.99 16.59 -9.85
N TYR A 95 -2.35 15.91 -10.78
CA TYR A 95 -1.83 14.55 -10.61
C TYR A 95 -0.34 14.48 -10.93
N ILE A 96 0.43 13.81 -10.05
CA ILE A 96 1.81 13.43 -10.32
C ILE A 96 1.81 11.95 -10.70
N VAL A 97 2.08 11.66 -11.97
CA VAL A 97 1.95 10.33 -12.55
C VAL A 97 3.30 9.61 -12.60
N THR A 98 3.58 8.85 -11.55
CA THR A 98 4.83 8.09 -11.39
C THR A 98 4.65 6.58 -11.58
N GLY A 99 3.48 6.16 -12.06
CA GLY A 99 3.18 4.77 -12.31
C GLY A 99 1.76 4.53 -12.80
N GLN A 100 1.46 3.25 -13.07
CA GLN A 100 0.18 2.84 -13.63
C GLN A 100 -1.02 3.15 -12.73
N TRP A 101 -0.83 3.12 -11.40
CA TRP A 101 -1.93 3.36 -10.46
C TRP A 101 -2.31 4.84 -10.44
N ALA A 102 -1.34 5.76 -10.36
CA ALA A 102 -1.60 7.19 -10.48
C ALA A 102 -2.20 7.54 -11.86
N LYS A 103 -1.72 6.91 -12.95
CA LYS A 103 -2.30 7.08 -14.29
C LYS A 103 -3.77 6.64 -14.35
N LYS A 104 -4.14 5.53 -13.71
CA LYS A 104 -5.54 5.08 -13.63
C LYS A 104 -6.39 5.99 -12.77
N ALA A 105 -5.84 6.49 -11.66
CA ALA A 105 -6.54 7.43 -10.79
C ALA A 105 -6.83 8.75 -11.52
N ALA A 106 -5.85 9.31 -12.24
CA ALA A 106 -6.04 10.49 -13.08
C ALA A 106 -7.12 10.26 -14.13
N LYS A 107 -7.06 9.12 -14.84
CA LYS A 107 -8.06 8.76 -15.85
C LYS A 107 -9.48 8.58 -15.30
N GLU A 108 -9.61 8.11 -14.07
CA GLU A 108 -10.92 8.03 -13.41
C GLU A 108 -11.42 9.43 -13.03
N ALA A 109 -10.55 10.30 -12.50
CA ALA A 109 -10.90 11.65 -12.10
C ALA A 109 -11.35 12.55 -13.26
N GLU A 110 -10.85 12.32 -14.50
CA GLU A 110 -11.31 13.02 -15.72
C GLU A 110 -12.83 12.89 -15.97
N LYS A 111 -13.50 11.91 -15.36
CA LYS A 111 -14.95 11.76 -15.46
C LYS A 111 -15.72 12.78 -14.62
N TYR A 112 -15.03 13.41 -13.67
CA TYR A 112 -15.64 14.31 -12.68
C TYR A 112 -15.24 15.77 -12.86
N GLY A 113 -14.14 16.03 -13.57
CA GLY A 113 -13.66 17.39 -13.80
C GLY A 113 -12.40 17.42 -14.65
N GLU A 114 -11.71 18.54 -14.65
CA GLU A 114 -10.46 18.75 -15.35
C GLU A 114 -9.27 18.18 -14.53
N VAL A 115 -8.39 17.45 -15.20
CA VAL A 115 -7.24 16.82 -14.57
C VAL A 115 -5.97 17.26 -15.30
N HIS A 116 -5.04 17.84 -14.56
CA HIS A 116 -3.72 18.21 -15.05
C HIS A 116 -2.67 17.25 -14.55
N VAL A 117 -1.86 16.70 -15.45
CA VAL A 117 -0.68 15.91 -15.09
C VAL A 117 0.49 16.87 -14.98
N VAL A 118 0.78 17.33 -13.75
CA VAL A 118 1.80 18.36 -13.48
C VAL A 118 3.23 17.82 -13.47
N ALA A 119 3.39 16.51 -13.29
CA ALA A 119 4.67 15.82 -13.48
C ALA A 119 4.45 14.34 -13.82
N SER A 120 5.35 13.75 -14.57
CA SER A 120 5.32 12.32 -14.93
C SER A 120 6.73 11.78 -15.18
N SER A 121 6.93 10.50 -14.88
CA SER A 121 8.13 9.74 -15.24
C SER A 121 7.88 8.66 -16.30
N GLU A 122 6.79 8.78 -17.06
CA GLU A 122 6.41 7.83 -18.10
C GLU A 122 7.46 7.74 -19.23
N ASP A 123 8.21 8.83 -19.49
CA ASP A 123 9.29 8.93 -20.47
C ASP A 123 10.37 7.85 -20.30
N LYS A 124 10.63 7.42 -19.06
CA LYS A 124 11.58 6.35 -18.71
C LYS A 124 10.90 5.16 -18.03
N THR A 125 9.70 4.82 -18.47
CA THR A 125 8.92 3.68 -17.95
C THR A 125 8.80 3.70 -16.43
N PHE A 126 8.62 4.89 -15.84
CA PHE A 126 8.44 5.11 -14.40
C PHE A 126 9.61 4.59 -13.52
N SER A 127 10.83 4.60 -14.05
CA SER A 127 12.03 4.13 -13.32
C SER A 127 12.62 5.15 -12.35
N TYR A 128 12.01 6.33 -12.24
CA TYR A 128 12.43 7.41 -11.33
C TYR A 128 11.24 8.23 -10.83
N ILE A 129 11.46 9.03 -9.78
CA ILE A 129 10.52 10.07 -9.32
C ILE A 129 11.00 11.42 -9.88
N PRO A 130 10.13 12.19 -10.56
CA PRO A 130 10.48 13.52 -11.04
C PRO A 130 10.82 14.46 -9.87
N ASP A 131 11.56 15.52 -10.14
CA ASP A 131 11.72 16.61 -9.18
C ASP A 131 10.35 17.28 -8.97
N CYS A 132 9.86 17.25 -7.74
CA CYS A 132 8.56 17.78 -7.34
C CYS A 132 8.68 18.96 -6.36
N SER A 133 9.86 19.58 -6.28
CA SER A 133 10.13 20.70 -5.36
C SER A 133 9.56 22.04 -5.84
N ASP A 134 9.33 22.19 -7.15
CA ASP A 134 8.78 23.42 -7.74
C ASP A 134 7.89 23.11 -8.95
N LEU A 135 6.70 22.54 -8.67
CA LEU A 135 5.71 22.21 -9.68
C LEU A 135 4.78 23.40 -9.98
N GLU A 136 4.35 23.48 -11.23
CA GLU A 136 3.27 24.40 -11.64
C GLU A 136 1.91 23.80 -11.22
N ILE A 137 1.55 24.01 -9.95
CA ILE A 137 0.27 23.57 -9.39
C ILE A 137 -0.83 24.55 -9.82
N SER A 138 -1.96 24.00 -10.28
CA SER A 138 -3.11 24.80 -10.73
C SER A 138 -3.69 25.64 -9.57
N GLU A 139 -3.96 26.90 -9.84
CA GLU A 139 -4.40 27.86 -8.83
C GLU A 139 -5.77 27.48 -8.23
N ASP A 140 -6.63 26.84 -9.01
CA ASP A 140 -7.96 26.37 -8.66
C ASP A 140 -8.04 24.86 -8.36
N ALA A 141 -6.90 24.14 -8.36
CA ALA A 141 -6.90 22.73 -8.01
C ALA A 141 -7.44 22.48 -6.60
N ASP A 142 -8.35 21.54 -6.48
CA ASP A 142 -8.91 21.08 -5.21
C ASP A 142 -7.94 20.22 -4.41
N TYR A 143 -7.10 19.46 -5.13
CA TYR A 143 -6.07 18.60 -4.53
C TYR A 143 -4.95 18.26 -5.52
N VAL A 144 -3.83 17.83 -4.95
CA VAL A 144 -2.72 17.20 -5.68
C VAL A 144 -2.66 15.73 -5.29
N TYR A 145 -2.59 14.83 -6.27
CA TYR A 145 -2.60 13.39 -6.07
C TYR A 145 -1.25 12.73 -6.36
N ILE A 146 -0.84 11.80 -5.48
CA ILE A 146 0.30 10.92 -5.68
C ILE A 146 -0.04 9.45 -5.39
N CYS A 147 0.66 8.54 -6.05
CA CYS A 147 0.85 7.17 -5.60
C CYS A 147 2.25 7.09 -4.98
N GLU A 148 2.33 7.07 -3.65
CA GLU A 148 3.58 7.30 -2.92
C GLU A 148 4.62 6.21 -3.15
N ASN A 149 4.17 4.95 -3.33
CA ASN A 149 5.02 3.83 -3.67
C ASN A 149 4.45 3.05 -4.86
N ASN A 150 5.20 2.95 -5.93
CA ASN A 150 4.77 2.36 -7.19
C ASN A 150 5.07 0.85 -7.21
N THR A 151 4.08 0.05 -6.85
CA THR A 151 4.17 -1.41 -6.71
C THR A 151 4.72 -2.13 -7.95
N ILE A 152 4.40 -1.63 -9.15
CA ILE A 152 4.80 -2.26 -10.42
C ILE A 152 6.24 -1.92 -10.77
N TYR A 153 6.60 -0.64 -10.59
CA TYR A 153 7.86 -0.08 -11.10
C TYR A 153 8.95 0.03 -10.03
N GLY A 154 8.60 -0.10 -8.74
CA GLY A 154 9.55 -0.12 -7.63
C GLY A 154 10.10 1.24 -7.23
N THR A 155 9.47 2.33 -7.66
CA THR A 155 9.82 3.69 -7.26
C THR A 155 9.02 4.15 -6.05
N LYS A 156 9.60 5.01 -5.20
CA LYS A 156 8.95 5.61 -4.03
C LYS A 156 9.36 7.07 -3.87
N PHE A 157 8.39 7.92 -3.55
CA PHE A 157 8.67 9.27 -3.09
C PHE A 157 9.47 9.24 -1.79
N LYS A 158 10.64 9.85 -1.75
CA LYS A 158 11.46 10.05 -0.53
C LYS A 158 11.10 11.35 0.17
N GLU A 159 10.71 12.33 -0.62
CA GLU A 159 10.20 13.63 -0.18
C GLU A 159 8.84 13.87 -0.81
N LEU A 160 7.95 14.52 -0.05
CA LEU A 160 6.63 14.86 -0.57
C LEU A 160 6.73 16.05 -1.52
N PRO A 161 5.86 16.13 -2.55
CA PRO A 161 5.83 17.26 -3.47
C PRO A 161 5.46 18.56 -2.75
N ASP A 162 6.01 19.69 -3.22
CA ASP A 162 5.47 21.00 -2.86
C ASP A 162 4.14 21.22 -3.59
N THR A 163 3.05 21.12 -2.84
CA THR A 163 1.69 21.28 -3.37
C THR A 163 1.23 22.74 -3.43
N LYS A 164 2.11 23.71 -3.12
CA LYS A 164 1.77 25.15 -3.01
C LYS A 164 0.55 25.40 -2.10
N GLY A 165 0.46 24.59 -1.02
CA GLY A 165 -0.64 24.68 -0.03
C GLY A 165 -1.93 23.97 -0.42
N LYS A 166 -1.99 23.28 -1.56
CA LYS A 166 -3.13 22.44 -1.94
C LYS A 166 -3.17 21.15 -1.13
N THR A 167 -4.35 20.59 -0.97
CA THR A 167 -4.59 19.32 -0.29
C THR A 167 -3.80 18.19 -0.96
N LEU A 168 -2.92 17.52 -0.23
CA LEU A 168 -2.22 16.33 -0.73
C LEU A 168 -3.07 15.08 -0.50
N VAL A 169 -3.30 14.31 -1.56
CA VAL A 169 -3.95 13.00 -1.54
C VAL A 169 -2.96 11.92 -1.94
N ALA A 170 -2.78 10.90 -1.10
CA ALA A 170 -1.79 9.86 -1.33
C ALA A 170 -2.39 8.45 -1.27
N ASP A 171 -2.16 7.67 -2.35
CA ASP A 171 -2.27 6.21 -2.32
C ASP A 171 -0.99 5.62 -1.74
N VAL A 172 -1.10 5.07 -0.54
CA VAL A 172 0.01 4.42 0.17
C VAL A 172 -0.12 2.90 0.20
N SER A 173 -0.98 2.30 -0.61
CA SER A 173 -1.32 0.86 -0.55
C SER A 173 -0.11 -0.05 -0.41
N SER A 174 0.99 0.21 -1.11
CA SER A 174 2.16 -0.67 -1.08
C SER A 174 3.30 -0.22 -0.15
N CYS A 175 3.12 0.89 0.56
CA CYS A 175 4.04 1.33 1.63
C CYS A 175 3.32 1.63 2.95
N PHE A 176 2.04 1.29 3.07
CA PHE A 176 1.24 1.56 4.26
C PHE A 176 1.88 0.91 5.49
N LEU A 177 2.11 1.69 6.55
CA LEU A 177 2.75 1.26 7.80
C LEU A 177 4.15 0.63 7.60
N SER A 178 4.88 1.02 6.55
CA SER A 178 6.25 0.54 6.32
C SER A 178 7.32 1.39 7.01
N GLU A 179 6.97 2.60 7.39
CA GLU A 179 7.82 3.59 8.05
C GLU A 179 6.96 4.68 8.71
N PRO A 180 7.52 5.49 9.64
CA PRO A 180 6.85 6.67 10.17
C PRO A 180 6.54 7.69 9.07
N VAL A 181 5.37 8.32 9.16
CA VAL A 181 4.96 9.43 8.30
C VAL A 181 4.36 10.56 9.14
N ASP A 182 4.52 11.79 8.70
CA ASP A 182 3.84 12.94 9.29
C ASP A 182 2.47 13.10 8.62
N VAL A 183 1.44 12.56 9.27
CA VAL A 183 0.05 12.57 8.77
C VAL A 183 -0.45 14.00 8.52
N SER A 184 0.04 14.99 9.26
CA SER A 184 -0.41 16.39 9.14
C SER A 184 -0.09 17.03 7.79
N LYS A 185 0.82 16.44 7.02
CA LYS A 185 1.17 16.89 5.66
C LYS A 185 0.17 16.47 4.58
N TYR A 186 -0.78 15.61 4.92
CA TYR A 186 -1.75 15.07 3.98
C TYR A 186 -3.17 15.54 4.31
N GLY A 187 -3.99 15.71 3.31
CA GLY A 187 -5.43 15.79 3.50
C GLY A 187 -6.09 14.42 3.51
N VAL A 188 -5.61 13.52 2.64
CA VAL A 188 -6.08 12.14 2.55
C VAL A 188 -4.90 11.18 2.35
N ILE A 189 -4.82 10.16 3.22
CA ILE A 189 -3.97 8.98 3.05
C ILE A 189 -4.91 7.79 2.91
N TYR A 190 -4.75 6.98 1.88
CA TYR A 190 -5.52 5.74 1.79
C TYR A 190 -4.69 4.57 1.26
N GLY A 191 -5.14 3.37 1.56
CA GLY A 191 -4.49 2.17 1.06
C GLY A 191 -5.37 0.93 1.10
N GLY A 192 -5.26 0.10 0.06
CA GLY A 192 -5.77 -1.26 0.08
C GLY A 192 -4.88 -2.11 0.97
N VAL A 193 -5.45 -2.71 2.01
CA VAL A 193 -4.68 -3.38 3.07
C VAL A 193 -3.98 -4.67 2.63
N GLN A 194 -4.41 -5.29 1.52
CA GLN A 194 -3.94 -6.60 1.05
C GLN A 194 -2.46 -6.68 0.69
N LYS A 195 -1.75 -5.57 0.70
CA LYS A 195 -0.32 -5.52 0.41
C LYS A 195 0.51 -5.63 1.68
N ASN A 196 0.29 -4.77 2.65
CA ASN A 196 1.20 -4.63 3.79
C ASN A 196 0.54 -4.75 5.17
N VAL A 197 -0.79 -4.66 5.28
CA VAL A 197 -1.45 -4.48 6.58
C VAL A 197 -2.65 -5.38 6.85
N GLY A 198 -3.05 -6.25 5.91
CA GLY A 198 -4.18 -7.14 6.11
C GLY A 198 -4.52 -8.00 4.90
N PRO A 199 -5.69 -8.67 4.89
CA PRO A 199 -6.19 -9.43 3.76
C PRO A 199 -6.90 -8.53 2.73
N ALA A 200 -7.18 -9.05 1.53
CA ALA A 200 -8.01 -8.35 0.56
C ALA A 200 -9.42 -8.07 1.09
N GLY A 201 -10.00 -6.93 0.69
CA GLY A 201 -11.39 -6.56 0.98
C GLY A 201 -11.55 -5.30 1.85
N VAL A 202 -10.50 -4.83 2.51
CA VAL A 202 -10.50 -3.60 3.30
C VAL A 202 -9.67 -2.51 2.62
N VAL A 203 -10.18 -1.29 2.67
CA VAL A 203 -9.42 -0.06 2.44
C VAL A 203 -9.43 0.73 3.73
N ILE A 204 -8.29 1.26 4.12
CA ILE A 204 -8.23 2.25 5.19
C ILE A 204 -8.00 3.61 4.57
N ALA A 205 -8.83 4.59 4.95
CA ALA A 205 -8.68 5.97 4.57
C ALA A 205 -8.55 6.84 5.82
N ILE A 206 -7.50 7.65 5.88
CA ILE A 206 -7.23 8.62 6.94
C ILE A 206 -7.44 9.98 6.32
N ILE A 207 -8.48 10.68 6.76
CA ILE A 207 -8.98 11.88 6.09
C ILE A 207 -9.06 13.02 7.10
N ARG A 208 -8.49 14.17 6.74
CA ARG A 208 -8.62 15.38 7.55
C ARG A 208 -10.09 15.82 7.64
N GLU A 209 -10.55 16.14 8.84
CA GLU A 209 -11.96 16.27 9.16
C GLU A 209 -12.66 17.41 8.38
N ASP A 210 -11.93 18.48 8.06
CA ASP A 210 -12.44 19.60 7.24
C ASP A 210 -12.79 19.20 5.79
N LEU A 211 -12.27 18.08 5.31
CA LEU A 211 -12.55 17.53 3.98
C LEU A 211 -13.80 16.62 3.96
N ILE A 212 -14.34 16.27 5.13
CA ILE A 212 -15.50 15.39 5.28
C ILE A 212 -16.76 16.25 5.44
N THR A 213 -17.39 16.58 4.33
CA THR A 213 -18.54 17.52 4.28
C THR A 213 -19.70 16.95 3.48
N ASP A 214 -20.86 17.60 3.55
CA ASP A 214 -22.01 17.31 2.67
C ASP A 214 -21.85 17.95 1.28
N ASP A 215 -20.93 18.91 1.14
CA ASP A 215 -20.61 19.56 -0.12
C ASP A 215 -19.73 18.64 -0.97
N VAL A 216 -20.36 17.79 -1.76
CA VAL A 216 -19.80 16.80 -2.66
C VAL A 216 -20.38 16.98 -4.06
N LEU A 217 -19.80 16.36 -5.08
CA LEU A 217 -20.34 16.44 -6.44
C LEU A 217 -21.79 15.92 -6.50
N ASP A 218 -22.63 16.60 -7.27
CA ASP A 218 -24.02 16.21 -7.48
C ASP A 218 -24.12 14.77 -7.98
N GLY A 219 -25.08 14.03 -7.45
CA GLY A 219 -25.29 12.63 -7.80
C GLY A 219 -24.33 11.64 -7.12
N THR A 220 -23.47 12.11 -6.21
CA THR A 220 -22.60 11.20 -5.43
C THR A 220 -23.45 10.22 -4.64
N PRO A 221 -23.34 8.90 -4.88
CA PRO A 221 -24.09 7.89 -4.15
C PRO A 221 -23.78 7.92 -2.64
N THR A 222 -24.78 7.61 -1.81
CA THR A 222 -24.63 7.59 -0.35
C THR A 222 -23.41 6.79 0.12
N MET A 223 -23.20 5.60 -0.45
CA MET A 223 -22.08 4.73 -0.08
C MET A 223 -20.69 5.22 -0.54
N LEU A 224 -20.64 6.24 -1.40
CA LEU A 224 -19.40 6.84 -1.89
C LEU A 224 -19.09 8.18 -1.22
N LYS A 225 -19.93 8.64 -0.28
CA LYS A 225 -19.67 9.83 0.53
C LYS A 225 -18.82 9.46 1.75
N TYR A 226 -17.70 10.12 1.95
CA TYR A 226 -16.88 9.92 3.17
C TYR A 226 -17.65 10.23 4.44
N LYS A 227 -18.51 11.28 4.40
CA LYS A 227 -19.32 11.66 5.55
C LYS A 227 -20.27 10.55 6.01
N THR A 228 -20.88 9.79 5.10
CA THR A 228 -21.72 8.63 5.42
C THR A 228 -20.99 7.63 6.31
N HIS A 229 -19.74 7.35 5.97
CA HIS A 229 -18.92 6.39 6.72
C HIS A 229 -18.38 7.00 8.03
N ALA A 230 -17.97 8.27 8.00
CA ALA A 230 -17.46 8.97 9.17
C ALA A 230 -18.50 9.10 10.27
N ASP A 231 -19.71 9.55 9.92
CA ASP A 231 -20.82 9.71 10.88
C ASP A 231 -21.26 8.38 11.51
N ALA A 232 -21.04 7.27 10.82
CA ALA A 232 -21.40 5.94 11.27
C ALA A 232 -20.20 5.12 11.83
N GLY A 233 -19.04 5.72 12.03
CA GLY A 233 -17.83 5.00 12.51
C GLY A 233 -17.49 3.80 11.64
N SER A 234 -17.61 3.92 10.30
CA SER A 234 -17.44 2.86 9.31
C SER A 234 -18.50 1.73 9.36
N LEU A 235 -19.56 1.88 10.15
CA LEU A 235 -20.60 0.87 10.37
C LEU A 235 -21.97 1.28 9.77
N TYR A 236 -21.98 2.12 8.74
CA TYR A 236 -23.21 2.48 8.04
C TYR A 236 -23.93 1.23 7.49
N ASN A 237 -23.18 0.32 6.87
CA ASN A 237 -23.63 -1.01 6.49
C ASN A 237 -22.69 -2.07 7.09
N THR A 238 -22.96 -3.35 6.87
CA THR A 238 -22.08 -4.43 7.33
C THR A 238 -20.69 -4.29 6.71
N PRO A 239 -19.64 -4.08 7.51
CA PRO A 239 -18.28 -3.90 7.02
C PRO A 239 -17.61 -5.25 6.71
N PRO A 240 -16.42 -5.27 6.11
CA PRO A 240 -15.62 -6.48 5.96
C PRO A 240 -15.02 -6.91 7.31
N ALA A 241 -15.89 -7.37 8.22
CA ALA A 241 -15.62 -7.57 9.64
C ALA A 241 -14.35 -8.40 9.93
N TYR A 242 -14.21 -9.56 9.27
CA TYR A 242 -13.04 -10.41 9.45
C TYR A 242 -11.75 -9.76 8.93
N GLY A 243 -11.83 -8.99 7.83
CA GLY A 243 -10.68 -8.24 7.32
C GLY A 243 -10.21 -7.17 8.31
N ILE A 244 -11.14 -6.42 8.93
CA ILE A 244 -10.83 -5.41 9.96
C ILE A 244 -10.19 -6.06 11.19
N TYR A 245 -10.73 -7.20 11.64
CA TYR A 245 -10.15 -7.98 12.73
C TYR A 245 -8.70 -8.39 12.44
N ILE A 246 -8.40 -8.91 11.24
CA ILE A 246 -7.03 -9.26 10.87
C ILE A 246 -6.13 -8.02 10.80
N CYS A 247 -6.61 -6.88 10.27
CA CYS A 247 -5.86 -5.62 10.30
C CYS A 247 -5.49 -5.23 11.74
N GLY A 248 -6.45 -5.28 12.67
CA GLY A 248 -6.20 -5.01 14.09
C GLY A 248 -5.12 -5.92 14.69
N LYS A 249 -5.09 -7.21 14.31
CA LYS A 249 -4.03 -8.12 14.73
C LYS A 249 -2.67 -7.76 14.12
N VAL A 250 -2.64 -7.33 12.87
CA VAL A 250 -1.40 -6.84 12.22
C VAL A 250 -0.91 -5.56 12.91
N PHE A 251 -1.79 -4.64 13.28
CA PHE A 251 -1.40 -3.43 14.02
C PHE A 251 -0.77 -3.77 15.37
N LYS A 252 -1.37 -4.69 16.13
CA LYS A 252 -0.79 -5.19 17.38
C LYS A 252 0.56 -5.86 17.17
N TRP A 253 0.70 -6.63 16.10
CA TRP A 253 1.97 -7.23 15.72
C TRP A 253 3.03 -6.16 15.43
N LEU A 254 2.71 -5.10 14.67
CA LEU A 254 3.62 -3.98 14.40
C LEU A 254 4.07 -3.28 15.70
N LYS A 255 3.14 -3.06 16.64
CA LYS A 255 3.47 -2.50 17.97
C LYS A 255 4.43 -3.40 18.74
N LYS A 256 4.19 -4.72 18.77
CA LYS A 256 5.09 -5.71 19.38
C LYS A 256 6.48 -5.75 18.73
N GLN A 257 6.59 -5.42 17.44
CA GLN A 257 7.87 -5.34 16.72
C GLN A 257 8.66 -4.07 17.04
N GLY A 258 8.15 -3.16 17.86
CA GLY A 258 8.78 -1.88 18.23
C GLY A 258 8.25 -0.67 17.47
N GLY A 259 7.09 -0.78 16.81
CA GLY A 259 6.47 0.32 16.07
C GLY A 259 7.10 0.58 14.70
N LEU A 260 6.72 1.69 14.09
CA LEU A 260 7.08 1.98 12.70
C LEU A 260 8.56 2.32 12.52
N GLU A 261 9.23 2.85 13.53
CA GLU A 261 10.68 3.11 13.52
C GLU A 261 11.47 1.79 13.37
N ALA A 262 11.17 0.80 14.20
CA ALA A 262 11.83 -0.52 14.13
C ALA A 262 11.46 -1.28 12.84
N ILE A 263 10.24 -1.11 12.35
CA ILE A 263 9.80 -1.68 11.07
C ILE A 263 10.58 -1.05 9.91
N LYS A 264 10.79 0.27 9.91
CA LYS A 264 11.60 0.98 8.91
C LYS A 264 13.02 0.42 8.85
N GLU A 265 13.70 0.31 10.01
CA GLU A 265 15.06 -0.25 10.09
C GLU A 265 15.12 -1.67 9.52
N ARG A 266 14.13 -2.52 9.85
CA ARG A 266 14.03 -3.87 9.29
C ARG A 266 13.81 -3.86 7.77
N ASN A 267 12.98 -2.98 7.27
CA ASN A 267 12.71 -2.85 5.84
C ASN A 267 13.93 -2.32 5.08
N GLU A 268 14.65 -1.36 5.64
CA GLU A 268 15.92 -0.86 5.09
C GLU A 268 16.97 -1.98 5.02
N LYS A 269 17.11 -2.77 6.08
CA LYS A 269 18.00 -3.93 6.11
C LYS A 269 17.66 -4.93 5.00
N LYS A 270 16.39 -5.31 4.86
CA LYS A 270 15.95 -6.25 3.81
C LYS A 270 16.22 -5.71 2.41
N ALA A 271 15.84 -4.47 2.17
CA ALA A 271 16.03 -3.81 0.88
C ALA A 271 17.53 -3.71 0.54
N LYS A 272 18.36 -3.34 1.51
CA LYS A 272 19.83 -3.25 1.34
C LYS A 272 20.43 -4.58 0.91
N ILE A 273 20.06 -5.70 1.54
CA ILE A 273 20.56 -7.04 1.18
C ILE A 273 20.31 -7.34 -0.29
N LEU A 274 19.10 -7.06 -0.79
CA LEU A 274 18.75 -7.34 -2.18
C LEU A 274 19.37 -6.34 -3.16
N TYR A 275 19.32 -5.05 -2.85
CA TYR A 275 19.87 -4.02 -3.74
C TYR A 275 21.39 -4.06 -3.84
N ASP A 276 22.11 -4.30 -2.74
CA ASP A 276 23.58 -4.46 -2.77
C ASP A 276 23.97 -5.59 -3.75
N TYR A 277 23.27 -6.73 -3.68
CA TYR A 277 23.50 -7.81 -4.61
C TYR A 277 23.17 -7.44 -6.06
N LEU A 278 22.03 -6.79 -6.31
CA LEU A 278 21.65 -6.36 -7.67
C LEU A 278 22.64 -5.36 -8.27
N ASP A 279 23.25 -4.52 -7.46
CA ASP A 279 24.25 -3.53 -7.90
C ASP A 279 25.60 -4.20 -8.27
N GLU A 280 25.95 -5.32 -7.63
CA GLU A 280 27.18 -6.08 -7.87
C GLU A 280 27.01 -7.19 -8.94
N SER A 281 25.79 -7.70 -9.13
CA SER A 281 25.50 -8.82 -10.02
C SER A 281 25.88 -8.52 -11.48
N LYS A 282 26.45 -9.51 -12.15
CA LYS A 282 26.74 -9.46 -13.60
C LYS A 282 25.51 -9.85 -14.43
N LEU A 283 24.60 -10.67 -13.85
CA LEU A 283 23.42 -11.18 -14.52
C LEU A 283 22.17 -10.35 -14.21
N PHE A 284 21.88 -10.09 -12.94
CA PHE A 284 20.67 -9.38 -12.53
C PHE A 284 20.88 -7.86 -12.43
N LYS A 285 19.90 -7.09 -12.89
CA LYS A 285 19.93 -5.63 -12.82
C LYS A 285 18.62 -5.08 -12.26
N GLY A 286 18.71 -4.20 -11.28
CA GLY A 286 17.57 -3.41 -10.82
C GLY A 286 17.12 -2.41 -11.90
N THR A 287 15.82 -2.15 -11.97
CA THR A 287 15.23 -1.27 -13.01
C THR A 287 15.04 0.18 -12.55
N VAL A 288 15.29 0.48 -11.29
CA VAL A 288 15.02 1.78 -10.65
C VAL A 288 16.31 2.53 -10.35
N VAL A 289 16.33 3.84 -10.60
CA VAL A 289 17.45 4.69 -10.19
C VAL A 289 17.66 4.63 -8.67
N PRO A 290 18.89 4.53 -8.17
CA PRO A 290 19.17 4.23 -6.76
C PRO A 290 18.45 5.14 -5.74
N LYS A 291 18.38 6.45 -6.01
CA LYS A 291 17.76 7.42 -5.10
C LYS A 291 16.26 7.20 -4.86
N ASP A 292 15.56 6.61 -5.84
CA ASP A 292 14.10 6.48 -5.84
C ASP A 292 13.62 5.05 -5.56
N ARG A 293 14.52 4.14 -5.17
CA ARG A 293 14.22 2.72 -4.91
C ARG A 293 13.24 2.55 -3.76
N SER A 294 12.22 1.71 -4.00
CA SER A 294 11.25 1.26 -2.99
C SER A 294 11.90 0.30 -2.00
N LEU A 295 11.50 0.38 -0.72
CA LEU A 295 11.84 -0.61 0.29
C LEU A 295 10.88 -1.82 0.26
N MET A 296 9.78 -1.73 -0.50
CA MET A 296 8.70 -2.70 -0.51
C MET A 296 8.66 -3.58 -1.77
N ASN A 297 8.95 -2.98 -2.94
CA ASN A 297 8.82 -3.66 -4.23
C ASN A 297 10.10 -3.46 -5.03
N VAL A 298 10.80 -4.55 -5.28
CA VAL A 298 12.11 -4.56 -5.95
C VAL A 298 12.00 -5.28 -7.30
N PRO A 299 11.79 -4.54 -8.41
CA PRO A 299 11.80 -5.12 -9.74
C PRO A 299 13.25 -5.27 -10.25
N PHE A 300 13.52 -6.37 -10.95
CA PHE A 300 14.81 -6.66 -11.56
C PHE A 300 14.66 -7.56 -12.79
N VAL A 301 15.67 -7.55 -13.65
CA VAL A 301 15.71 -8.28 -14.93
C VAL A 301 17.09 -8.92 -15.12
N THR A 302 17.16 -9.94 -15.98
CA THR A 302 18.45 -10.44 -16.50
C THR A 302 18.81 -9.80 -17.86
N GLY A 303 17.86 -9.10 -18.49
CA GLY A 303 18.00 -8.64 -19.88
C GLY A 303 17.71 -9.71 -20.94
N ASN A 304 17.47 -10.95 -20.52
CA ASN A 304 17.10 -12.08 -21.38
C ASN A 304 15.79 -12.70 -20.89
N LYS A 305 14.72 -12.64 -21.69
CA LYS A 305 13.41 -13.14 -21.32
C LYS A 305 13.36 -14.64 -21.03
N GLU A 306 14.19 -15.44 -21.68
CA GLU A 306 14.27 -16.88 -21.45
C GLU A 306 14.91 -17.19 -20.09
N LEU A 307 15.97 -16.46 -19.72
CA LEU A 307 16.57 -16.52 -18.40
C LEU A 307 15.64 -16.02 -17.30
N ASP A 308 14.92 -14.93 -17.54
CA ASP A 308 13.88 -14.45 -16.60
C ASP A 308 12.84 -15.54 -16.32
N ALA A 309 12.35 -16.21 -17.37
CA ALA A 309 11.36 -17.29 -17.24
C ALA A 309 11.95 -18.53 -16.55
N LYS A 310 13.20 -18.91 -16.87
CA LYS A 310 13.94 -19.99 -16.21
C LYS A 310 14.09 -19.70 -14.72
N PHE A 311 14.57 -18.50 -14.37
CA PHE A 311 14.72 -18.08 -12.98
C PHE A 311 13.42 -18.19 -12.18
N VAL A 312 12.33 -17.65 -12.72
CA VAL A 312 11.00 -17.69 -12.05
C VAL A 312 10.54 -19.13 -11.80
N LYS A 313 10.77 -20.03 -12.76
CA LYS A 313 10.41 -21.45 -12.63
C LYS A 313 11.23 -22.13 -11.53
N GLU A 314 12.56 -22.02 -11.59
CA GLU A 314 13.48 -22.67 -10.65
C GLU A 314 13.32 -22.09 -9.23
N ALA A 315 13.11 -20.77 -9.11
CA ALA A 315 12.84 -20.12 -7.84
C ALA A 315 11.56 -20.66 -7.18
N LYS A 316 10.51 -20.88 -7.98
CA LYS A 316 9.28 -21.50 -7.48
C LYS A 316 9.51 -22.92 -6.97
N GLU A 317 10.26 -23.74 -7.70
CA GLU A 317 10.63 -25.10 -7.29
C GLU A 317 11.46 -25.10 -5.98
N ALA A 318 12.25 -24.03 -5.76
CA ALA A 318 13.02 -23.80 -4.54
C ALA A 318 12.22 -23.19 -3.38
N GLY A 319 10.90 -22.94 -3.56
CA GLY A 319 10.03 -22.43 -2.51
C GLY A 319 9.92 -20.90 -2.44
N PHE A 320 10.34 -20.17 -3.49
CA PHE A 320 10.15 -18.74 -3.65
C PHE A 320 8.98 -18.46 -4.59
N GLU A 321 7.83 -18.14 -4.05
CA GLU A 321 6.59 -17.94 -4.82
C GLU A 321 6.42 -16.49 -5.29
N ASN A 322 5.80 -16.33 -6.46
CA ASN A 322 5.30 -15.07 -7.01
C ASN A 322 6.39 -14.03 -7.36
N LEU A 323 7.58 -14.48 -7.78
CA LEU A 323 8.66 -13.60 -8.23
C LEU A 323 8.48 -13.04 -9.65
N LYS A 324 7.56 -13.56 -10.46
CA LYS A 324 7.31 -13.06 -11.81
C LYS A 324 6.93 -11.59 -11.79
N GLY A 325 7.61 -10.76 -12.58
CA GLY A 325 7.34 -9.34 -12.74
C GLY A 325 5.99 -9.05 -13.39
N HIS A 326 5.54 -7.81 -13.26
CA HIS A 326 4.30 -7.38 -13.91
C HIS A 326 4.47 -7.38 -15.44
N ARG A 327 3.40 -7.75 -16.17
CA ARG A 327 3.41 -7.86 -17.64
C ARG A 327 3.90 -6.60 -18.38
N SER A 328 3.74 -5.41 -17.79
CA SER A 328 4.17 -4.14 -18.39
C SER A 328 5.67 -3.86 -18.24
N VAL A 329 6.35 -4.51 -17.30
CA VAL A 329 7.80 -4.35 -17.03
C VAL A 329 8.57 -5.59 -17.47
N GLY A 330 7.98 -6.77 -17.31
CA GLY A 330 8.67 -8.05 -17.51
C GLY A 330 9.55 -8.41 -16.32
N GLY A 331 10.50 -9.31 -16.54
CA GLY A 331 11.46 -9.74 -15.54
C GLY A 331 10.85 -10.31 -14.27
N MET A 332 11.44 -9.97 -13.15
CA MET A 332 11.07 -10.40 -11.82
C MET A 332 10.73 -9.21 -10.93
N ARG A 333 10.01 -9.49 -9.83
CA ARG A 333 9.76 -8.52 -8.77
C ARG A 333 9.68 -9.25 -7.43
N ALA A 334 10.54 -8.89 -6.51
CA ALA A 334 10.46 -9.31 -5.12
C ALA A 334 9.70 -8.25 -4.31
N SER A 335 8.50 -8.58 -3.82
CA SER A 335 7.76 -7.74 -2.88
C SER A 335 8.11 -8.19 -1.47
N ILE A 336 8.87 -7.37 -0.75
CA ILE A 336 9.48 -7.66 0.54
C ILE A 336 8.82 -6.90 1.69
N TYR A 337 7.50 -6.83 1.69
CA TYR A 337 6.68 -6.15 2.66
C TYR A 337 7.06 -6.43 4.13
N ASN A 338 6.45 -5.73 5.06
CA ASN A 338 6.76 -5.81 6.49
C ASN A 338 6.85 -7.25 7.02
N ALA A 339 5.93 -8.11 6.60
CA ALA A 339 5.84 -9.50 7.08
C ALA A 339 6.85 -10.46 6.46
N MET A 340 7.54 -10.07 5.37
CA MET A 340 8.62 -10.87 4.81
C MET A 340 9.80 -10.91 5.80
N PRO A 341 10.23 -12.08 6.29
CA PRO A 341 11.37 -12.16 7.19
C PRO A 341 12.68 -11.80 6.47
N VAL A 342 13.66 -11.29 7.21
CA VAL A 342 15.01 -10.98 6.68
C VAL A 342 15.62 -12.22 6.04
N GLU A 343 15.51 -13.38 6.71
CA GLU A 343 15.97 -14.68 6.20
C GLU A 343 15.41 -15.00 4.80
N GLY A 344 14.16 -14.66 4.51
CA GLY A 344 13.55 -14.90 3.20
C GLY A 344 14.26 -14.12 2.09
N VAL A 345 14.70 -12.90 2.37
CA VAL A 345 15.46 -12.09 1.42
C VAL A 345 16.90 -12.59 1.30
N GLU A 346 17.54 -12.99 2.40
CA GLU A 346 18.88 -13.60 2.42
C GLU A 346 18.91 -14.87 1.55
N LYS A 347 17.96 -15.78 1.77
CA LYS A 347 17.84 -17.02 0.97
C LYS A 347 17.54 -16.75 -0.51
N LEU A 348 16.73 -15.73 -0.82
CA LEU A 348 16.53 -15.34 -2.21
C LEU A 348 17.85 -14.90 -2.86
N VAL A 349 18.64 -14.08 -2.18
CA VAL A 349 19.94 -13.61 -2.70
C VAL A 349 20.93 -14.77 -2.85
N GLU A 350 20.96 -15.73 -1.90
CA GLU A 350 21.77 -16.96 -2.03
C GLU A 350 21.36 -17.76 -3.27
N PHE A 351 20.06 -17.93 -3.51
CA PHE A 351 19.54 -18.60 -4.70
C PHE A 351 19.91 -17.84 -5.98
N MET A 352 19.78 -16.51 -5.99
CA MET A 352 20.16 -15.67 -7.13
C MET A 352 21.66 -15.81 -7.46
N LYS A 353 22.55 -15.85 -6.46
CA LYS A 353 24.00 -16.07 -6.64
C LYS A 353 24.31 -17.44 -7.25
N ALA A 354 23.62 -18.49 -6.80
CA ALA A 354 23.78 -19.82 -7.37
C ALA A 354 23.33 -19.85 -8.84
N PHE A 355 22.13 -19.30 -9.11
CA PHE A 355 21.60 -19.19 -10.47
C PHE A 355 22.52 -18.39 -11.40
N GLU A 356 23.06 -17.25 -10.94
CA GLU A 356 24.00 -16.42 -11.69
C GLU A 356 25.26 -17.24 -12.08
N LYS A 357 25.83 -17.99 -11.13
CA LYS A 357 27.03 -18.82 -11.38
C LYS A 357 26.80 -19.90 -12.43
N GLU A 358 25.58 -20.44 -12.51
CA GLU A 358 25.22 -21.51 -13.46
C GLU A 358 24.87 -20.98 -14.85
N ASN A 359 24.58 -19.69 -15.00
CA ASN A 359 24.05 -19.11 -16.22
C ASN A 359 24.91 -17.96 -16.79
N LEU A 360 26.10 -17.71 -16.27
CA LEU A 360 27.17 -16.88 -16.84
C LEU A 360 28.18 -17.77 -17.54
#